data_6e8deb69995fb7c41a428994f6310f87
#
_entry.id   6e8deb69995fb7c41a428994f6310f87
#
_cell.length_a   1.000
_cell.length_b   1.000
_cell.length_c   1.000
_cell.angle_alpha   90.00
_cell.angle_beta   90.00
_cell.angle_gamma   90.00
#
_symmetry.space_group_name_H-M   'P 1'
#
loop_
_entity.id
_entity.type
_entity.pdbx_description
1 polymer ?
#
loop_
_entity_poly.entity_id
_entity_poly.type
_entity_poly.pdbx_seq_one_letter_code
_entity_poly.pdbx_strand_id
1 'polypeptide(L)'
;MKITSAIFRMYDIRGIVKDDLTPEAVKIIGQAFAAECLAQDCNTVTIGRDGRLHSPLLSQKLAEGLRAGGCDVVDVGEVPTPILYFATHHLRTHTGIMVTGSHNPPEYNGLKMLINGKTLYGDDILGLHKRIEENRLSKGNGKYRQENVVEIYLKRITDDVKLAKPMNIAVDCGNGVAGGVAPELFRRLGCTVTELFCEVDGTFPNHHPDPSKLENLKDLCFAIEKNKHDLGLEIGRAHV
;
A
#
# COMPACT_ATOMS: atom_id res chain seq x y z
N MET A 1 22.80 -12.27 -6.93
CA MET A 1 21.62 -13.01 -6.41
C MET A 1 20.64 -13.14 -7.57
N LYS A 2 20.08 -14.33 -7.81
CA LYS A 2 19.08 -14.54 -8.86
C LYS A 2 17.69 -14.36 -8.25
N ILE A 3 16.88 -13.45 -8.78
CA ILE A 3 15.50 -13.23 -8.36
C ILE A 3 14.60 -13.97 -9.36
N THR A 4 13.65 -14.76 -8.86
CA THR A 4 12.73 -15.50 -9.74
C THR A 4 11.80 -14.56 -10.50
N SER A 5 11.58 -14.84 -11.79
CA SER A 5 10.64 -14.08 -12.62
C SER A 5 9.18 -14.23 -12.16
N ALA A 6 8.88 -15.31 -11.43
CA ALA A 6 7.51 -15.63 -10.99
C ALA A 6 6.88 -14.57 -10.08
N ILE A 7 7.69 -13.74 -9.40
CA ILE A 7 7.17 -12.64 -8.55
C ILE A 7 6.78 -11.40 -9.36
N PHE A 8 7.29 -11.24 -10.58
CA PHE A 8 7.00 -10.09 -11.48
C PHE A 8 5.72 -10.39 -12.25
N ARG A 9 4.57 -9.99 -11.68
CA ARG A 9 3.25 -10.30 -12.22
C ARG A 9 2.72 -9.18 -13.11
N MET A 10 1.53 -9.38 -13.67
CA MET A 10 0.91 -8.43 -14.61
C MET A 10 0.72 -7.02 -14.01
N TYR A 11 0.38 -6.90 -12.72
CA TYR A 11 -0.02 -5.63 -12.10
C TYR A 11 0.79 -5.25 -10.86
N ASP A 12 1.65 -6.13 -10.37
CA ASP A 12 2.48 -5.90 -9.19
C ASP A 12 3.65 -6.90 -9.13
N ILE A 13 4.58 -6.65 -8.23
CA ILE A 13 5.51 -7.67 -7.77
C ILE A 13 4.91 -8.32 -6.53
N ARG A 14 4.87 -9.67 -6.47
CA ARG A 14 4.27 -10.39 -5.36
C ARG A 14 4.92 -11.74 -5.12
N GLY A 15 5.23 -12.03 -3.84
CA GLY A 15 5.83 -13.30 -3.46
C GLY A 15 5.70 -13.61 -1.98
N ILE A 16 6.11 -14.80 -1.59
CA ILE A 16 6.26 -15.22 -0.19
C ILE A 16 7.55 -14.62 0.34
N VAL A 17 7.47 -13.93 1.50
CA VAL A 17 8.60 -13.11 1.99
C VAL A 17 9.82 -13.93 2.35
N LYS A 18 9.65 -15.17 2.83
CA LYS A 18 10.77 -16.04 3.20
C LYS A 18 11.45 -16.70 1.99
N ASP A 19 10.73 -16.87 0.89
CA ASP A 19 11.17 -17.67 -0.25
C ASP A 19 11.58 -16.81 -1.44
N ASP A 20 10.67 -15.94 -1.91
CA ASP A 20 10.79 -15.24 -3.18
C ASP A 20 11.08 -13.75 -3.01
N LEU A 21 10.29 -13.07 -2.16
CA LEU A 21 10.34 -11.63 -1.95
C LEU A 21 11.15 -11.29 -0.69
N THR A 22 12.40 -11.77 -0.67
CA THR A 22 13.29 -11.53 0.47
C THR A 22 13.69 -10.05 0.61
N PRO A 23 14.11 -9.60 1.80
CA PRO A 23 14.58 -8.23 2.01
C PRO A 23 15.69 -7.82 1.02
N GLU A 24 16.61 -8.74 0.70
CA GLU A 24 17.69 -8.53 -0.27
C GLU A 24 17.16 -8.40 -1.70
N ALA A 25 16.16 -9.21 -2.07
CA ALA A 25 15.50 -9.09 -3.35
C ALA A 25 14.81 -7.73 -3.50
N VAL A 26 14.08 -7.28 -2.46
CA VAL A 26 13.41 -5.97 -2.44
C VAL A 26 14.41 -4.81 -2.56
N LYS A 27 15.59 -4.90 -1.95
CA LYS A 27 16.67 -3.91 -2.11
C LYS A 27 17.15 -3.83 -3.57
N ILE A 28 17.38 -4.97 -4.21
CA ILE A 28 17.80 -5.01 -5.63
C ILE A 28 16.70 -4.48 -6.55
N ILE A 29 15.44 -4.85 -6.28
CA ILE A 29 14.28 -4.31 -7.01
C ILE A 29 14.22 -2.77 -6.86
N GLY A 30 14.48 -2.24 -5.66
CA GLY A 30 14.57 -0.81 -5.42
C GLY A 30 15.64 -0.12 -6.26
N GLN A 31 16.82 -0.73 -6.44
CA GLN A 31 17.88 -0.19 -7.31
C GLN A 31 17.45 -0.23 -8.79
N ALA A 32 16.80 -1.32 -9.24
CA ALA A 32 16.32 -1.42 -10.60
C ALA A 32 15.22 -0.38 -10.89
N PHE A 33 14.32 -0.18 -9.94
CA PHE A 33 13.28 0.84 -10.03
C PHE A 33 13.88 2.26 -10.06
N ALA A 34 14.90 2.54 -9.22
CA ALA A 34 15.61 3.83 -9.25
C ALA A 34 16.25 4.08 -10.63
N ALA A 35 16.86 3.06 -11.23
CA ALA A 35 17.44 3.19 -12.57
C ALA A 35 16.38 3.48 -13.64
N GLU A 36 15.15 2.93 -13.49
CA GLU A 36 14.03 3.22 -14.38
C GLU A 36 13.51 4.65 -14.15
N CYS A 37 13.38 5.07 -12.90
CA CYS A 37 12.97 6.44 -12.54
C CYS A 37 13.92 7.48 -13.15
N LEU A 38 15.22 7.32 -12.94
CA LEU A 38 16.23 8.24 -13.47
C LEU A 38 16.23 8.31 -15.00
N ALA A 39 15.95 7.19 -15.69
CA ALA A 39 15.80 7.16 -17.14
C ALA A 39 14.57 7.96 -17.64
N GLN A 40 13.62 8.26 -16.74
CA GLN A 40 12.41 9.06 -16.99
C GLN A 40 12.44 10.41 -16.26
N ASP A 41 13.63 10.93 -15.90
CA ASP A 41 13.85 12.18 -15.20
C ASP A 41 13.15 12.28 -13.82
N CYS A 42 12.84 11.14 -13.20
CA CYS A 42 12.28 11.05 -11.86
C CYS A 42 13.39 10.77 -10.85
N ASN A 43 13.62 11.67 -9.92
CA ASN A 43 14.69 11.55 -8.93
C ASN A 43 14.21 11.39 -7.48
N THR A 44 12.89 11.40 -7.25
CA THR A 44 12.31 11.27 -5.90
C THR A 44 11.16 10.26 -5.93
N VAL A 45 11.18 9.31 -5.03
CA VAL A 45 10.18 8.23 -4.90
C VAL A 45 9.49 8.31 -3.54
N THR A 46 8.17 8.37 -3.56
CA THR A 46 7.36 8.24 -2.33
C THR A 46 7.14 6.76 -2.03
N ILE A 47 7.37 6.33 -0.80
CA ILE A 47 7.09 4.97 -0.36
C ILE A 47 6.09 4.96 0.78
N GLY A 48 5.28 3.90 0.86
CA GLY A 48 4.39 3.61 1.97
C GLY A 48 4.29 2.10 2.17
N ARG A 49 3.75 1.68 3.30
CA ARG A 49 3.60 0.25 3.61
C ARG A 49 2.27 -0.05 4.28
N ASP A 50 1.81 -1.30 4.17
CA ASP A 50 0.70 -1.83 4.95
C ASP A 50 1.15 -2.30 6.35
N GLY A 51 0.20 -2.79 7.16
CA GLY A 51 0.41 -3.22 8.55
C GLY A 51 0.94 -4.66 8.70
N ARG A 52 1.40 -5.34 7.64
CA ARG A 52 1.94 -6.71 7.74
C ARG A 52 3.24 -6.73 8.51
N LEU A 53 3.49 -7.81 9.29
CA LEU A 53 4.64 -7.92 10.18
C LEU A 53 6.00 -7.71 9.51
N HIS A 54 6.13 -8.07 8.24
CA HIS A 54 7.38 -7.91 7.49
C HIS A 54 7.44 -6.62 6.64
N SER A 55 6.35 -5.87 6.53
CA SER A 55 6.31 -4.63 5.74
C SER A 55 7.32 -3.57 6.21
N PRO A 56 7.57 -3.36 7.52
CA PRO A 56 8.60 -2.43 7.96
C PRO A 56 10.00 -2.75 7.43
N LEU A 57 10.42 -4.02 7.54
CA LEU A 57 11.73 -4.47 7.04
C LEU A 57 11.83 -4.34 5.52
N LEU A 58 10.80 -4.75 4.80
CA LEU A 58 10.79 -4.65 3.34
C LEU A 58 10.81 -3.20 2.87
N SER A 59 10.05 -2.30 3.52
CA SER A 59 10.05 -0.86 3.23
C SER A 59 11.43 -0.24 3.48
N GLN A 60 12.10 -0.61 4.57
CA GLN A 60 13.45 -0.19 4.85
C GLN A 60 14.43 -0.63 3.75
N LYS A 61 14.37 -1.89 3.34
CA LYS A 61 15.25 -2.43 2.28
C LYS A 61 14.97 -1.84 0.91
N LEU A 62 13.70 -1.55 0.63
CA LEU A 62 13.30 -0.80 -0.55
C LEU A 62 13.94 0.59 -0.57
N ALA A 63 13.81 1.35 0.54
CA ALA A 63 14.42 2.67 0.68
C ALA A 63 15.93 2.63 0.53
N GLU A 64 16.61 1.63 1.12
CA GLU A 64 18.05 1.42 0.93
C GLU A 64 18.40 1.22 -0.55
N GLY A 65 17.62 0.39 -1.26
CA GLY A 65 17.82 0.13 -2.69
C GLY A 65 17.62 1.35 -3.56
N LEU A 66 16.52 2.08 -3.36
CA LEU A 66 16.21 3.31 -4.09
C LEU A 66 17.31 4.37 -3.92
N ARG A 67 17.76 4.57 -2.68
CA ARG A 67 18.83 5.53 -2.37
C ARG A 67 20.18 5.12 -2.96
N ALA A 68 20.52 3.83 -2.85
CA ALA A 68 21.73 3.28 -3.47
C ALA A 68 21.70 3.36 -5.00
N GLY A 69 20.49 3.39 -5.58
CA GLY A 69 20.25 3.64 -7.00
C GLY A 69 20.28 5.12 -7.40
N GLY A 70 20.31 6.06 -6.43
CA GLY A 70 20.41 7.51 -6.68
C GLY A 70 19.11 8.30 -6.55
N CYS A 71 17.98 7.67 -6.19
CA CYS A 71 16.73 8.37 -5.94
C CYS A 71 16.61 8.83 -4.48
N ASP A 72 16.09 10.04 -4.28
CA ASP A 72 15.62 10.49 -2.98
C ASP A 72 14.34 9.73 -2.59
N VAL A 73 14.16 9.48 -1.29
CA VAL A 73 13.01 8.75 -0.76
C VAL A 73 12.22 9.61 0.22
N VAL A 74 10.90 9.66 0.01
CA VAL A 74 9.92 10.21 0.95
C VAL A 74 9.07 9.08 1.48
N ASP A 75 9.25 8.73 2.76
CA ASP A 75 8.50 7.65 3.41
C ASP A 75 7.27 8.23 4.13
N VAL A 76 6.07 7.85 3.69
CA VAL A 76 4.81 8.28 4.32
C VAL A 76 4.31 7.30 5.38
N GLY A 77 5.11 6.29 5.71
CA GLY A 77 4.86 5.38 6.82
C GLY A 77 3.83 4.30 6.51
N GLU A 78 3.10 3.92 7.56
CA GLU A 78 2.06 2.91 7.50
C GLU A 78 0.74 3.55 7.12
N VAL A 79 0.29 3.28 5.89
CA VAL A 79 -0.88 3.92 5.28
C VAL A 79 -1.56 2.96 4.29
N PRO A 80 -2.87 3.07 4.05
CA PRO A 80 -3.52 2.37 2.95
C PRO A 80 -3.09 2.93 1.58
N THR A 81 -3.13 2.08 0.56
CA THR A 81 -2.67 2.38 -0.81
C THR A 81 -3.20 3.72 -1.38
N PRO A 82 -4.47 4.11 -1.20
CA PRO A 82 -4.96 5.41 -1.68
C PRO A 82 -4.21 6.61 -1.11
N ILE A 83 -3.72 6.52 0.13
CA ILE A 83 -2.93 7.60 0.76
C ILE A 83 -1.55 7.71 0.10
N LEU A 84 -0.91 6.59 -0.28
CA LEU A 84 0.32 6.66 -1.05
C LEU A 84 0.10 7.37 -2.39
N TYR A 85 -0.94 7.02 -3.13
CA TYR A 85 -1.24 7.68 -4.41
C TYR A 85 -1.53 9.17 -4.22
N PHE A 86 -2.33 9.53 -3.22
CA PHE A 86 -2.53 10.92 -2.84
C PHE A 86 -1.20 11.62 -2.53
N ALA A 87 -0.33 10.99 -1.73
CA ALA A 87 0.95 11.54 -1.35
C ALA A 87 1.84 11.85 -2.56
N THR A 88 1.88 10.97 -3.57
CA THR A 88 2.69 11.22 -4.77
C THR A 88 2.25 12.46 -5.53
N HIS A 89 0.94 12.77 -5.54
CA HIS A 89 0.41 14.00 -6.12
C HIS A 89 0.64 15.21 -5.23
N HIS A 90 0.32 15.09 -3.94
CA HIS A 90 0.45 16.19 -2.97
C HIS A 90 1.90 16.66 -2.83
N LEU A 91 2.84 15.72 -2.73
CA LEU A 91 4.27 15.99 -2.62
C LEU A 91 4.96 16.24 -3.98
N ARG A 92 4.19 16.18 -5.08
CA ARG A 92 4.65 16.37 -6.46
C ARG A 92 5.79 15.44 -6.88
N THR A 93 5.88 14.26 -6.29
CA THR A 93 6.84 13.25 -6.70
C THR A 93 6.35 12.47 -7.91
N HIS A 94 5.03 12.32 -8.07
CA HIS A 94 4.34 11.58 -9.13
C HIS A 94 4.84 10.14 -9.31
N THR A 95 5.72 9.69 -8.43
CA THR A 95 6.39 8.40 -8.48
C THR A 95 6.35 7.78 -7.09
N GLY A 96 5.99 6.50 -7.00
CA GLY A 96 5.87 5.86 -5.70
C GLY A 96 5.80 4.35 -5.73
N ILE A 97 6.04 3.75 -4.56
CA ILE A 97 5.93 2.31 -4.33
C ILE A 97 5.18 2.05 -3.03
N MET A 98 4.13 1.25 -3.12
CA MET A 98 3.40 0.72 -1.98
C MET A 98 3.87 -0.69 -1.66
N VAL A 99 4.39 -0.89 -0.45
CA VAL A 99 4.75 -2.22 0.08
C VAL A 99 3.49 -2.83 0.69
N THR A 100 2.89 -3.79 0.01
CA THR A 100 1.62 -4.40 0.45
C THR A 100 1.41 -5.79 -0.13
N GLY A 101 0.89 -6.69 0.71
CA GLY A 101 0.39 -7.99 0.28
C GLY A 101 -1.07 -7.94 -0.18
N SER A 102 -1.75 -6.77 -0.12
CA SER A 102 -3.18 -6.63 -0.43
C SER A 102 -4.02 -7.62 0.42
N HIS A 103 -4.88 -8.41 -0.21
CA HIS A 103 -5.72 -9.44 0.39
C HIS A 103 -5.09 -10.86 0.35
N ASN A 104 -3.79 -10.97 0.10
CA ASN A 104 -3.14 -12.29 0.16
C ASN A 104 -2.92 -12.76 1.60
N PRO A 105 -2.66 -14.07 1.80
CA PRO A 105 -2.32 -14.63 3.10
C PRO A 105 -1.18 -13.89 3.81
N PRO A 106 -1.06 -14.01 5.14
CA PRO A 106 -0.10 -13.23 5.95
C PRO A 106 1.35 -13.36 5.51
N GLU A 107 1.78 -14.51 4.97
CA GLU A 107 3.14 -14.78 4.51
C GLU A 107 3.54 -14.06 3.21
N TYR A 108 2.57 -13.50 2.47
CA TYR A 108 2.81 -12.76 1.25
C TYR A 108 3.09 -11.27 1.52
N ASN A 109 3.88 -10.68 0.60
CA ASN A 109 3.94 -9.23 0.42
C ASN A 109 4.15 -8.90 -1.05
N GLY A 110 4.23 -7.61 -1.40
CA GLY A 110 4.39 -7.18 -2.77
C GLY A 110 4.71 -5.70 -2.90
N LEU A 111 4.88 -5.27 -4.14
CA LEU A 111 5.17 -3.89 -4.49
C LEU A 111 4.21 -3.45 -5.59
N LYS A 112 3.39 -2.43 -5.31
CA LYS A 112 2.60 -1.70 -6.32
C LYS A 112 3.35 -0.43 -6.66
N MET A 113 3.54 -0.17 -7.95
CA MET A 113 4.49 0.85 -8.40
C MET A 113 3.84 1.81 -9.39
N LEU A 114 4.23 3.09 -9.32
CA LEU A 114 3.90 4.08 -10.33
C LEU A 114 5.11 4.97 -10.62
N ILE A 115 5.25 5.39 -11.87
CA ILE A 115 6.25 6.36 -12.33
C ILE A 115 5.53 7.42 -13.14
N ASN A 116 5.82 8.70 -12.89
CA ASN A 116 5.18 9.84 -13.58
C ASN A 116 3.64 9.77 -13.58
N GLY A 117 3.04 9.31 -12.47
CA GLY A 117 1.59 9.16 -12.32
C GLY A 117 0.98 7.97 -13.06
N LYS A 118 1.78 7.13 -13.72
CA LYS A 118 1.32 5.92 -14.40
C LYS A 118 1.66 4.68 -13.59
N THR A 119 0.66 3.86 -13.28
CA THR A 119 0.87 2.56 -12.64
C THR A 119 1.62 1.63 -13.61
N LEU A 120 2.68 0.98 -13.11
CA LEU A 120 3.41 -0.02 -13.88
C LEU A 120 2.57 -1.29 -14.02
N TYR A 121 2.58 -1.87 -15.22
CA TYR A 121 1.92 -3.15 -15.50
C TYR A 121 2.60 -3.87 -16.66
N GLY A 122 2.38 -5.20 -16.78
CA GLY A 122 2.85 -6.01 -17.90
C GLY A 122 4.35 -5.85 -18.16
N ASP A 123 4.69 -5.35 -19.35
CA ASP A 123 6.08 -5.21 -19.82
C ASP A 123 6.90 -4.24 -18.97
N ASP A 124 6.31 -3.24 -18.34
CA ASP A 124 7.02 -2.33 -17.46
C ASP A 124 7.59 -3.09 -16.24
N ILE A 125 6.79 -3.98 -15.66
CA ILE A 125 7.20 -4.81 -14.51
C ILE A 125 8.24 -5.86 -14.95
N LEU A 126 8.04 -6.52 -16.09
CA LEU A 126 9.00 -7.45 -16.66
C LEU A 126 10.32 -6.77 -17.05
N GLY A 127 10.25 -5.51 -17.47
CA GLY A 127 11.40 -4.65 -17.74
C GLY A 127 12.30 -4.46 -16.50
N LEU A 128 11.73 -4.35 -15.31
CA LEU A 128 12.51 -4.30 -14.07
C LEU A 128 13.26 -5.63 -13.82
N HIS A 129 12.62 -6.78 -14.05
CA HIS A 129 13.29 -8.08 -13.93
C HIS A 129 14.45 -8.19 -14.92
N LYS A 130 14.22 -7.85 -16.18
CA LYS A 130 15.26 -7.86 -17.21
C LYS A 130 16.44 -6.93 -16.85
N ARG A 131 16.15 -5.75 -16.31
CA ARG A 131 17.17 -4.81 -15.83
C ARG A 131 18.05 -5.42 -14.74
N ILE A 132 17.46 -6.22 -13.84
CA ILE A 132 18.17 -6.94 -12.78
C ILE A 132 19.05 -8.04 -13.38
N GLU A 133 18.53 -8.87 -14.26
CA GLU A 133 19.27 -9.96 -14.91
C GLU A 133 20.48 -9.46 -15.71
N GLU A 134 20.32 -8.33 -16.41
CA GLU A 134 21.37 -7.68 -17.19
C GLU A 134 22.30 -6.80 -16.34
N ASN A 135 22.09 -6.75 -15.01
CA ASN A 135 22.83 -5.89 -14.06
C ASN A 135 22.88 -4.41 -14.49
N ARG A 136 21.80 -3.92 -15.11
CA ARG A 136 21.64 -2.52 -15.53
C ARG A 136 21.04 -1.68 -14.39
N LEU A 137 21.74 -1.66 -13.24
CA LEU A 137 21.36 -0.93 -12.06
C LEU A 137 22.06 0.42 -12.00
N SER A 138 21.36 1.46 -11.54
CA SER A 138 21.99 2.74 -11.26
C SER A 138 22.74 2.71 -9.91
N LYS A 139 23.65 3.66 -9.73
CA LYS A 139 24.38 3.86 -8.49
C LYS A 139 24.32 5.33 -8.07
N GLY A 140 24.10 5.58 -6.80
CA GLY A 140 24.02 6.93 -6.26
C GLY A 140 23.93 6.95 -4.74
N ASN A 141 23.57 8.09 -4.19
CA ASN A 141 23.39 8.29 -2.76
C ASN A 141 22.22 9.25 -2.49
N GLY A 142 21.01 8.76 -2.69
CA GLY A 142 19.78 9.52 -2.46
C GLY A 142 19.55 9.82 -0.97
N LYS A 143 18.80 10.88 -0.70
CA LYS A 143 18.38 11.29 0.65
C LYS A 143 17.16 10.47 1.10
N TYR A 144 16.91 10.50 2.41
CA TYR A 144 15.71 9.91 3.01
C TYR A 144 15.08 10.91 3.97
N ARG A 145 13.77 11.04 3.88
CA ARG A 145 12.96 11.79 4.84
C ARG A 145 11.62 11.12 5.06
N GLN A 146 10.98 11.42 6.19
CA GLN A 146 9.62 10.98 6.50
C GLN A 146 8.65 12.16 6.41
N GLU A 147 7.43 11.86 5.96
CA GLU A 147 6.33 12.84 5.88
C GLU A 147 5.03 12.20 6.34
N ASN A 148 4.30 12.88 7.22
CA ASN A 148 2.95 12.46 7.58
C ASN A 148 1.92 13.21 6.72
N VAL A 149 1.19 12.48 5.90
CA VAL A 149 0.19 13.03 4.97
C VAL A 149 -1.26 12.64 5.34
N VAL A 150 -1.45 11.87 6.42
CA VAL A 150 -2.78 11.33 6.77
C VAL A 150 -3.77 12.45 7.05
N GLU A 151 -3.39 13.44 7.86
CA GLU A 151 -4.29 14.54 8.21
C GLU A 151 -4.67 15.39 6.99
N ILE A 152 -3.72 15.63 6.09
CA ILE A 152 -3.96 16.37 4.84
C ILE A 152 -4.88 15.58 3.92
N TYR A 153 -4.72 14.26 3.86
CA TYR A 153 -5.59 13.37 3.10
C TYR A 153 -7.03 13.39 3.63
N LEU A 154 -7.21 13.24 4.96
CA LEU A 154 -8.52 13.30 5.60
C LEU A 154 -9.21 14.63 5.32
N LYS A 155 -8.47 15.74 5.50
CA LYS A 155 -8.98 17.09 5.20
C LYS A 155 -9.39 17.24 3.74
N ARG A 156 -8.57 16.75 2.81
CA ARG A 156 -8.88 16.83 1.37
C ARG A 156 -10.20 16.14 1.04
N ILE A 157 -10.45 14.97 1.60
CA ILE A 157 -11.71 14.24 1.36
C ILE A 157 -12.89 14.96 2.02
N THR A 158 -12.75 15.40 3.26
CA THR A 158 -13.84 16.05 3.99
C THR A 158 -14.19 17.43 3.45
N ASP A 159 -13.26 18.11 2.80
CA ASP A 159 -13.55 19.36 2.09
C ASP A 159 -14.38 19.12 0.82
N ASP A 160 -14.12 18.02 0.12
CA ASP A 160 -14.67 17.69 -1.20
C ASP A 160 -16.00 16.92 -1.12
N VAL A 161 -16.09 15.97 -0.18
CA VAL A 161 -17.24 15.05 -0.05
C VAL A 161 -18.20 15.56 0.99
N LYS A 162 -19.48 15.67 0.63
CA LYS A 162 -20.57 16.01 1.55
C LYS A 162 -21.66 14.94 1.46
N LEU A 163 -21.95 14.32 2.59
CA LEU A 163 -23.05 13.36 2.65
C LEU A 163 -24.38 14.09 2.68
N ALA A 164 -25.39 13.56 1.98
CA ALA A 164 -26.73 14.12 1.94
C ALA A 164 -27.43 14.09 3.32
N LYS A 165 -27.08 13.11 4.16
CA LYS A 165 -27.55 12.97 5.55
C LYS A 165 -26.52 12.23 6.39
N PRO A 166 -26.52 12.41 7.73
CA PRO A 166 -25.77 11.53 8.63
C PRO A 166 -26.22 10.08 8.47
N MET A 167 -25.29 9.14 8.62
CA MET A 167 -25.55 7.71 8.54
C MET A 167 -24.98 6.99 9.76
N ASN A 168 -25.65 5.91 10.17
CA ASN A 168 -25.15 4.99 11.17
C ASN A 168 -24.54 3.78 10.45
N ILE A 169 -23.23 3.63 10.48
CA ILE A 169 -22.51 2.63 9.68
C ILE A 169 -21.68 1.68 10.56
N ALA A 170 -21.53 0.46 10.12
CA ALA A 170 -20.51 -0.47 10.62
C ALA A 170 -19.33 -0.50 9.65
N VAL A 171 -18.11 -0.39 10.16
CA VAL A 171 -16.87 -0.45 9.36
C VAL A 171 -16.03 -1.59 9.88
N ASP A 172 -15.79 -2.58 9.03
CA ASP A 172 -14.90 -3.71 9.27
C ASP A 172 -13.62 -3.50 8.47
N CYS A 173 -12.48 -3.47 9.15
CA CYS A 173 -11.18 -3.29 8.50
C CYS A 173 -10.34 -4.59 8.45
N GLY A 174 -10.88 -5.73 8.90
CA GLY A 174 -10.20 -7.03 8.89
C GLY A 174 -8.78 -6.98 9.45
N ASN A 175 -8.54 -6.17 10.48
CA ASN A 175 -7.22 -5.86 11.04
C ASN A 175 -6.21 -5.27 10.03
N GLY A 176 -6.69 -4.76 8.89
CA GLY A 176 -5.86 -4.13 7.87
C GLY A 176 -5.53 -2.67 8.19
N VAL A 177 -4.57 -2.12 7.46
CA VAL A 177 -4.05 -0.74 7.64
C VAL A 177 -5.09 0.36 7.48
N ALA A 178 -6.23 0.07 6.86
CA ALA A 178 -7.34 1.02 6.74
C ALA A 178 -7.97 1.36 8.10
N GLY A 179 -7.82 0.50 9.11
CA GLY A 179 -8.33 0.72 10.47
C GLY A 179 -7.80 2.00 11.12
N GLY A 180 -6.57 2.38 10.82
CA GLY A 180 -5.98 3.63 11.31
C GLY A 180 -6.53 4.91 10.67
N VAL A 181 -7.38 4.81 9.64
CA VAL A 181 -7.83 5.98 8.87
C VAL A 181 -9.35 6.00 8.63
N ALA A 182 -9.92 4.88 8.20
CA ALA A 182 -11.29 4.83 7.71
C ALA A 182 -12.35 5.21 8.76
N PRO A 183 -12.30 4.73 10.02
CA PRO A 183 -13.27 5.12 11.02
C PRO A 183 -13.30 6.63 11.27
N GLU A 184 -12.14 7.24 11.37
CA GLU A 184 -12.01 8.69 11.59
C GLU A 184 -12.51 9.48 10.38
N LEU A 185 -12.21 9.03 9.16
CA LEU A 185 -12.72 9.66 7.94
C LEU A 185 -14.25 9.70 7.92
N PHE A 186 -14.90 8.57 8.19
CA PHE A 186 -16.36 8.51 8.19
C PHE A 186 -16.99 9.34 9.30
N ARG A 187 -16.37 9.42 10.50
CA ARG A 187 -16.82 10.33 11.57
C ARG A 187 -16.75 11.79 11.14
N ARG A 188 -15.66 12.20 10.49
CA ARG A 188 -15.51 13.57 9.95
C ARG A 188 -16.51 13.87 8.83
N LEU A 189 -16.98 12.88 8.12
CA LEU A 189 -18.06 13.01 7.14
C LEU A 189 -19.46 13.05 7.78
N GLY A 190 -19.57 12.96 9.12
CA GLY A 190 -20.83 13.04 9.86
C GLY A 190 -21.50 11.71 10.15
N CYS A 191 -20.80 10.57 9.94
CA CYS A 191 -21.34 9.26 10.28
C CYS A 191 -21.14 8.91 11.76
N THR A 192 -22.10 8.17 12.32
CA THR A 192 -21.89 7.38 13.55
C THR A 192 -21.26 6.05 13.12
N VAL A 193 -20.08 5.70 13.66
CA VAL A 193 -19.30 4.56 13.23
C VAL A 193 -19.19 3.51 14.32
N THR A 194 -19.63 2.30 14.03
CA THR A 194 -19.33 1.09 14.81
C THR A 194 -18.12 0.41 14.16
N GLU A 195 -17.04 0.25 14.90
CA GLU A 195 -15.80 -0.34 14.43
C GLU A 195 -15.78 -1.85 14.65
N LEU A 196 -15.36 -2.59 13.63
CA LEU A 196 -15.06 -4.02 13.68
C LEU A 196 -13.63 -4.23 13.17
N PHE A 197 -12.80 -4.87 14.01
CA PHE A 197 -11.44 -5.27 13.64
C PHE A 197 -10.59 -4.13 13.03
N CYS A 198 -10.74 -2.90 13.57
CA CYS A 198 -10.03 -1.71 13.10
C CYS A 198 -8.63 -1.52 13.71
N GLU A 199 -8.27 -2.31 14.72
CA GLU A 199 -6.89 -2.37 15.21
C GLU A 199 -6.00 -3.07 14.16
N VAL A 200 -4.90 -2.41 13.76
CA VAL A 200 -4.00 -2.96 12.73
C VAL A 200 -3.19 -4.11 13.31
N ASP A 201 -3.36 -5.31 12.77
CA ASP A 201 -2.63 -6.50 13.15
C ASP A 201 -2.30 -7.36 11.92
N GLY A 202 -1.02 -7.40 11.55
CA GLY A 202 -0.53 -8.13 10.38
C GLY A 202 -0.67 -9.66 10.47
N THR A 203 -1.18 -10.20 11.59
CA THR A 203 -1.52 -11.63 11.72
C THR A 203 -2.95 -11.93 11.28
N PHE A 204 -3.81 -10.89 11.16
CA PHE A 204 -5.23 -11.01 10.77
C PHE A 204 -6.02 -11.99 11.63
N PRO A 205 -6.10 -11.78 12.97
CA PRO A 205 -6.58 -12.79 13.93
C PRO A 205 -8.08 -13.08 13.85
N ASN A 206 -8.89 -12.20 13.26
CA ASN A 206 -10.33 -12.33 13.26
C ASN A 206 -10.85 -13.02 11.98
N HIS A 207 -10.55 -12.47 10.84
CA HIS A 207 -10.83 -13.08 9.54
C HIS A 207 -9.81 -12.60 8.49
N HIS A 208 -9.74 -13.34 7.39
CA HIS A 208 -8.90 -12.93 6.26
C HIS A 208 -9.48 -11.68 5.59
N PRO A 209 -8.70 -10.60 5.33
CA PRO A 209 -9.20 -9.34 4.80
C PRO A 209 -9.51 -9.44 3.28
N ASP A 210 -10.43 -10.33 2.93
CA ASP A 210 -10.92 -10.53 1.56
C ASP A 210 -12.45 -10.47 1.54
N PRO A 211 -13.05 -9.30 1.19
CA PRO A 211 -14.49 -9.10 1.14
C PRO A 211 -15.19 -9.88 0.01
N SER A 212 -14.45 -10.51 -0.88
CA SER A 212 -15.04 -11.39 -1.90
C SER A 212 -15.55 -12.72 -1.32
N LYS A 213 -15.21 -13.02 -0.06
CA LYS A 213 -15.61 -14.23 0.65
C LYS A 213 -16.72 -13.92 1.64
N LEU A 214 -17.91 -14.46 1.42
CA LEU A 214 -19.07 -14.24 2.30
C LEU A 214 -18.82 -14.67 3.75
N GLU A 215 -17.96 -15.63 3.97
CA GLU A 215 -17.54 -16.06 5.31
C GLU A 215 -16.85 -14.97 6.11
N ASN A 216 -16.14 -14.06 5.46
CA ASN A 216 -15.45 -12.93 6.08
C ASN A 216 -16.39 -11.76 6.41
N LEU A 217 -17.60 -11.76 5.88
CA LEU A 217 -18.60 -10.71 6.10
C LEU A 217 -19.60 -11.03 7.23
N LYS A 218 -19.49 -12.19 7.89
CA LYS A 218 -20.47 -12.65 8.88
C LYS A 218 -20.64 -11.70 10.05
N ASP A 219 -19.52 -11.24 10.63
CA ASP A 219 -19.55 -10.36 11.78
C ASP A 219 -20.10 -8.97 11.41
N LEU A 220 -19.76 -8.49 10.22
CA LEU A 220 -20.29 -7.24 9.69
C LEU A 220 -21.81 -7.34 9.46
N CYS A 221 -22.28 -8.40 8.83
CA CYS A 221 -23.73 -8.64 8.62
C CYS A 221 -24.46 -8.73 9.96
N PHE A 222 -23.92 -9.47 10.92
CA PHE A 222 -24.50 -9.58 12.25
C PHE A 222 -24.59 -8.21 12.95
N ALA A 223 -23.52 -7.40 12.87
CA ALA A 223 -23.49 -6.06 13.45
C ALA A 223 -24.55 -5.15 12.85
N ILE A 224 -24.73 -5.20 11.51
CA ILE A 224 -25.73 -4.41 10.78
C ILE A 224 -27.14 -4.78 11.27
N GLU A 225 -27.49 -6.05 11.29
CA GLU A 225 -28.79 -6.52 11.70
C GLU A 225 -29.11 -6.19 13.15
N LYS A 226 -28.18 -6.49 14.07
CA LYS A 226 -28.32 -6.28 15.51
C LYS A 226 -28.50 -4.81 15.88
N ASN A 227 -27.72 -3.92 15.28
CA ASN A 227 -27.69 -2.50 15.63
C ASN A 227 -28.48 -1.61 14.66
N LYS A 228 -29.11 -2.20 13.65
CA LYS A 228 -29.88 -1.51 12.60
C LYS A 228 -29.07 -0.40 11.91
N HIS A 229 -27.84 -0.73 11.51
CA HIS A 229 -27.02 0.21 10.74
C HIS A 229 -27.62 0.45 9.34
N ASP A 230 -27.44 1.67 8.83
CA ASP A 230 -27.87 2.03 7.48
C ASP A 230 -27.00 1.32 6.42
N LEU A 231 -25.72 1.04 6.73
CA LEU A 231 -24.75 0.46 5.81
C LEU A 231 -23.63 -0.25 6.58
N GLY A 232 -23.07 -1.30 5.99
CA GLY A 232 -21.83 -1.92 6.40
C GLY A 232 -20.77 -1.81 5.32
N LEU A 233 -19.52 -1.57 5.72
CA LEU A 233 -18.36 -1.43 4.85
C LEU A 233 -17.27 -2.38 5.35
N GLU A 234 -16.83 -3.30 4.49
CA GLU A 234 -15.62 -4.09 4.72
C GLU A 234 -14.47 -3.55 3.85
N ILE A 235 -13.34 -3.24 4.49
CA ILE A 235 -12.20 -2.56 3.85
C ILE A 235 -10.98 -3.46 3.93
N GLY A 236 -10.95 -4.51 3.13
CA GLY A 236 -9.84 -5.47 3.06
C GLY A 236 -9.15 -5.49 1.69
N ARG A 237 -9.91 -5.31 0.61
CA ARG A 237 -9.39 -5.39 -0.75
C ARG A 237 -9.69 -4.10 -1.51
N ALA A 238 -8.64 -3.39 -1.92
CA ALA A 238 -8.79 -2.32 -2.89
C ALA A 238 -8.94 -2.93 -4.30
N HIS A 239 -10.09 -2.70 -4.94
CA HIS A 239 -10.19 -2.85 -6.39
C HIS A 239 -9.54 -1.64 -7.04
N VAL A 240 -8.57 -1.91 -7.89
CA VAL A 240 -7.99 -0.93 -8.82
C VAL A 240 -8.53 -1.26 -10.19
#